data_94e75a26f5f294b2ea892a9dcf7f56ee
#
_entry.id   94e75a26f5f294b2ea892a9dcf7f56ee
#
_cell.length_a   1.000
_cell.length_b   1.000
_cell.length_c   1.000
_cell.angle_alpha   90.00
_cell.angle_beta   90.00
_cell.angle_gamma   90.00
#
_symmetry.space_group_name_H-M   'P 1'
#
loop_
_entity.id
_entity.type
_entity.pdbx_description
1 polymer ?
#
loop_
_entity_poly.entity_id
_entity_poly.type
_entity_poly.pdbx_seq_one_letter_code
_entity_poly.pdbx_strand_id
1 'polypeptide(L)'
;YIENILESLEWLGINHDDSLVYQSERAPKYEQTINQLLQSGNAYYCDCTKEDLDILRSEQQKAGIKPKYDGRNREKGLPYKKGSVVRFKTPTEGNIIVKDTLKGDVSVCNQELDDLIIQRSDGSATYNLTVVVDDIDMGVTNIIRGDDHLNNTYRQIHMMNALGYNPPIYTHLPLIMGEDKKRLSKRHGATSTYDLKKEGLLPISVINYLSRLGWSSGNKEKFTIEELIELFDIKNLNKSAAIFDYKKLYSLNKYFIKEIQIDDLYKEFICLTKKFDQLPKEKVIEIIEAQRDRCKTIQEIIDESEFFINENILIEDKLAVKFLTLKNKDIFESLYLGLNNISEWEISNIDTVIDSVMNKLNLKMPEFAKPIRLALTGNLSSPSINLTIFLLGKEACLKRILDAKRLIT
;
A
#
# COMPACT_ATOMS: atom_id res chain seq x y z
N TYR A 1 5.91 1.38 13.57
CA TYR A 1 6.50 1.05 12.24
C TYR A 1 6.48 -0.47 12.00
N ILE A 2 6.98 -1.28 12.94
CA ILE A 2 7.01 -2.75 12.84
C ILE A 2 5.59 -3.30 12.76
N GLU A 3 4.70 -2.86 13.64
CA GLU A 3 3.28 -3.25 13.65
C GLU A 3 2.63 -3.03 12.29
N ASN A 4 2.85 -1.86 11.65
CA ASN A 4 2.27 -1.58 10.33
C ASN A 4 2.79 -2.52 9.24
N ILE A 5 4.06 -2.97 9.34
CA ILE A 5 4.63 -3.93 8.39
C ILE A 5 3.96 -5.30 8.57
N LEU A 6 3.87 -5.76 9.82
CA LEU A 6 3.26 -7.05 10.14
C LEU A 6 1.78 -7.07 9.76
N GLU A 7 1.03 -6.03 10.13
CA GLU A 7 -0.38 -5.88 9.76
C GLU A 7 -0.58 -5.86 8.23
N SER A 8 0.34 -5.21 7.49
CA SER A 8 0.27 -5.18 6.03
C SER A 8 0.52 -6.56 5.42
N LEU A 9 1.48 -7.32 5.94
CA LEU A 9 1.78 -8.66 5.47
C LEU A 9 0.64 -9.63 5.79
N GLU A 10 0.13 -9.59 7.02
CA GLU A 10 -1.03 -10.39 7.44
C GLU A 10 -2.25 -10.11 6.57
N TRP A 11 -2.54 -8.82 6.34
CA TRP A 11 -3.64 -8.42 5.46
C TRP A 11 -3.48 -8.93 4.02
N LEU A 12 -2.25 -8.97 3.49
CA LEU A 12 -1.97 -9.54 2.18
C LEU A 12 -1.95 -11.08 2.18
N GLY A 13 -2.08 -11.73 3.34
CA GLY A 13 -1.95 -13.18 3.48
C GLY A 13 -0.51 -13.68 3.30
N ILE A 14 0.49 -12.79 3.46
CA ILE A 14 1.91 -13.12 3.38
C ILE A 14 2.42 -13.38 4.79
N ASN A 15 2.65 -14.65 5.10
CA ASN A 15 3.11 -15.09 6.41
C ASN A 15 4.62 -15.39 6.39
N HIS A 16 5.25 -15.33 7.55
CA HIS A 16 6.61 -15.82 7.77
C HIS A 16 6.56 -17.16 8.52
N ASP A 17 7.53 -18.03 8.24
CA ASP A 17 7.57 -19.39 8.81
C ASP A 17 8.28 -19.41 10.17
N ASP A 18 9.30 -18.56 10.35
CA ASP A 18 10.10 -18.50 11.56
C ASP A 18 9.69 -17.37 12.51
N SER A 19 10.22 -17.39 13.74
CA SER A 19 10.01 -16.32 14.72
C SER A 19 10.65 -15.01 14.25
N LEU A 20 10.04 -13.88 14.64
CA LEU A 20 10.56 -12.53 14.35
C LEU A 20 11.88 -12.31 15.09
N VAL A 21 12.83 -11.72 14.37
CA VAL A 21 14.14 -11.33 14.90
C VAL A 21 14.29 -9.81 14.81
N TYR A 22 14.59 -9.17 15.94
CA TYR A 22 14.76 -7.72 16.02
C TYR A 22 16.23 -7.35 16.08
N GLN A 23 16.71 -6.53 15.13
CA GLN A 23 18.10 -6.06 15.10
C GLN A 23 18.53 -5.33 16.38
N SER A 24 17.61 -4.60 17.03
CA SER A 24 17.86 -3.91 18.30
C SER A 24 18.28 -4.84 19.45
N GLU A 25 17.93 -6.11 19.37
CA GLU A 25 18.22 -7.12 20.41
C GLU A 25 19.51 -7.89 20.14
N ARG A 26 20.16 -7.66 19.01
CA ARG A 26 21.31 -8.44 18.51
C ARG A 26 22.67 -7.75 18.66
N ALA A 27 22.74 -6.62 19.37
CA ALA A 27 23.98 -5.88 19.55
C ALA A 27 25.19 -6.74 20.00
N PRO A 28 25.07 -7.71 20.94
CA PRO A 28 26.18 -8.57 21.34
C PRO A 28 26.75 -9.40 20.18
N LYS A 29 25.89 -9.85 19.24
CA LYS A 29 26.31 -10.63 18.08
C LYS A 29 27.08 -9.79 17.07
N TYR A 30 26.65 -8.56 16.87
CA TYR A 30 27.37 -7.59 16.02
C TYR A 30 28.73 -7.27 16.59
N GLU A 31 28.83 -7.03 17.90
CA GLU A 31 30.10 -6.78 18.60
C GLU A 31 31.05 -7.99 18.48
N GLN A 32 30.55 -9.19 18.68
CA GLN A 32 31.33 -10.42 18.49
C GLN A 32 31.93 -10.51 17.08
N THR A 33 31.14 -10.21 16.05
CA THR A 33 31.61 -10.25 14.65
C THR A 33 32.62 -9.14 14.36
N ILE A 34 32.42 -7.92 14.90
CA ILE A 34 33.41 -6.83 14.80
C ILE A 34 34.75 -7.26 15.39
N ASN A 35 34.72 -7.86 16.59
CA ASN A 35 35.95 -8.34 17.25
C ASN A 35 36.61 -9.47 16.44
N GLN A 36 35.87 -10.37 15.81
CA GLN A 36 36.40 -11.38 14.91
C GLN A 36 37.10 -10.75 13.70
N LEU A 37 36.52 -9.73 13.07
CA LEU A 37 37.12 -9.02 11.95
C LEU A 37 38.37 -8.23 12.36
N LEU A 38 38.41 -7.65 13.56
CA LEU A 38 39.59 -6.98 14.10
C LEU A 38 40.72 -7.98 14.36
N GLN A 39 40.42 -9.13 15.00
CA GLN A 39 41.39 -10.17 15.30
C GLN A 39 41.99 -10.80 14.04
N SER A 40 41.18 -10.99 12.99
CA SER A 40 41.63 -11.52 11.70
C SER A 40 42.35 -10.49 10.82
N GLY A 41 42.47 -9.24 11.24
CA GLY A 41 43.07 -8.17 10.46
C GLY A 41 42.21 -7.64 9.30
N ASN A 42 40.95 -8.08 9.24
CA ASN A 42 39.99 -7.63 8.22
C ASN A 42 39.25 -6.34 8.60
N ALA A 43 39.52 -5.81 9.80
CA ALA A 43 39.04 -4.52 10.27
C ALA A 43 40.10 -3.81 11.09
N TYR A 44 39.95 -2.51 11.31
CA TYR A 44 40.91 -1.68 12.07
C TYR A 44 40.22 -0.48 12.71
N TYR A 45 40.83 0.05 13.79
CA TYR A 45 40.37 1.29 14.42
C TYR A 45 40.80 2.50 13.61
N CYS A 46 39.90 3.49 13.50
CA CYS A 46 40.13 4.74 12.80
C CYS A 46 39.70 5.88 13.71
N ASP A 47 40.61 6.83 13.91
CA ASP A 47 40.43 8.00 14.76
C ASP A 47 40.22 9.31 13.96
N CYS A 48 39.99 9.22 12.64
CA CYS A 48 39.69 10.38 11.81
C CYS A 48 38.42 11.06 12.30
N THR A 49 38.52 12.35 12.56
CA THR A 49 37.42 13.21 12.94
C THR A 49 36.51 13.50 11.74
N LYS A 50 35.34 14.07 11.99
CA LYS A 50 34.43 14.51 10.92
C LYS A 50 35.09 15.61 10.10
N GLU A 51 35.79 16.52 10.79
CA GLU A 51 36.53 17.64 10.20
C GLU A 51 37.61 17.13 9.23
N ASP A 52 38.41 16.12 9.63
CA ASP A 52 39.43 15.50 8.76
C ASP A 52 38.80 14.95 7.48
N LEU A 53 37.64 14.30 7.61
CA LEU A 53 36.93 13.71 6.47
C LEU A 53 36.29 14.77 5.56
N ASP A 54 35.83 15.88 6.11
CA ASP A 54 35.27 17.00 5.34
C ASP A 54 36.36 17.74 4.56
N ILE A 55 37.55 17.91 5.15
CA ILE A 55 38.73 18.45 4.46
C ILE A 55 39.12 17.53 3.32
N LEU A 56 39.25 16.21 3.57
CA LEU A 56 39.60 15.24 2.56
C LEU A 56 38.62 15.27 1.38
N ARG A 57 37.30 15.28 1.65
CA ARG A 57 36.27 15.37 0.62
C ARG A 57 36.38 16.61 -0.24
N SER A 58 36.64 17.75 0.43
CA SER A 58 36.82 19.05 -0.24
C SER A 58 38.00 19.04 -1.19
N GLU A 59 39.13 18.47 -0.74
CA GLU A 59 40.35 18.32 -1.55
C GLU A 59 40.15 17.41 -2.75
N GLN A 60 39.47 16.25 -2.54
CA GLN A 60 39.15 15.31 -3.62
C GLN A 60 38.19 15.94 -4.65
N GLN A 61 37.19 16.70 -4.21
CA GLN A 61 36.29 17.42 -5.11
C GLN A 61 37.00 18.46 -5.95
N LYS A 62 37.90 19.26 -5.33
CA LYS A 62 38.73 20.23 -6.05
C LYS A 62 39.66 19.56 -7.09
N ALA A 63 40.12 18.35 -6.80
CA ALA A 63 40.95 17.58 -7.71
C ALA A 63 40.16 16.80 -8.77
N GLY A 64 38.79 16.91 -8.80
CA GLY A 64 37.93 16.17 -9.71
C GLY A 64 37.83 14.66 -9.41
N ILE A 65 38.24 14.26 -8.20
CA ILE A 65 38.21 12.86 -7.76
C ILE A 65 36.89 12.61 -7.00
N LYS A 66 36.25 11.45 -7.24
CA LYS A 66 35.07 11.04 -6.48
C LYS A 66 35.42 10.94 -4.99
N PRO A 67 34.71 11.67 -4.09
CA PRO A 67 35.02 11.66 -2.66
C PRO A 67 34.86 10.25 -2.07
N LYS A 68 35.92 9.77 -1.42
CA LYS A 68 35.93 8.51 -0.65
C LYS A 68 36.96 8.59 0.47
N TYR A 69 36.84 7.74 1.47
CA TYR A 69 37.88 7.60 2.49
C TYR A 69 39.16 7.03 1.86
N ASP A 70 40.31 7.65 2.16
CA ASP A 70 41.61 7.38 1.52
C ASP A 70 42.42 6.25 2.18
N GLY A 71 41.90 5.64 3.24
CA GLY A 71 42.58 4.56 3.94
C GLY A 71 43.75 5.00 4.85
N ARG A 72 43.88 6.31 5.13
CA ARG A 72 45.02 6.88 5.87
C ARG A 72 45.35 6.22 7.22
N ASN A 73 44.41 5.52 7.84
CA ASN A 73 44.60 4.80 9.11
C ASN A 73 44.71 3.27 8.94
N ARG A 74 44.57 2.78 7.72
CA ARG A 74 44.42 1.36 7.41
C ARG A 74 45.61 0.50 7.91
N GLU A 75 46.83 0.99 7.77
CA GLU A 75 48.05 0.24 8.11
C GLU A 75 48.72 0.74 9.39
N LYS A 76 48.08 1.66 10.14
CA LYS A 76 48.67 2.25 11.35
C LYS A 76 48.60 1.36 12.58
N GLY A 77 47.77 0.31 12.58
CA GLY A 77 47.63 -0.55 13.78
C GLY A 77 47.15 0.20 15.03
N LEU A 78 46.29 1.21 14.86
CA LEU A 78 45.86 2.05 15.97
C LEU A 78 45.13 1.19 17.03
N PRO A 79 45.46 1.38 18.33
CA PRO A 79 44.70 0.75 19.41
C PRO A 79 43.31 1.42 19.54
N TYR A 80 42.40 0.72 20.21
CA TYR A 80 41.13 1.32 20.59
C TYR A 80 41.33 2.61 21.38
N LYS A 81 40.63 3.65 21.00
CA LYS A 81 40.54 4.93 21.70
C LYS A 81 39.07 5.34 21.74
N LYS A 82 38.62 5.89 22.88
CA LYS A 82 37.26 6.39 23.01
C LYS A 82 36.93 7.37 21.87
N GLY A 83 35.85 7.11 21.15
CA GLY A 83 35.45 7.90 19.97
C GLY A 83 36.00 7.38 18.64
N SER A 84 36.88 6.37 18.63
CA SER A 84 37.28 5.71 17.39
C SER A 84 36.13 4.96 16.76
N VAL A 85 36.14 4.89 15.43
CA VAL A 85 35.23 3.99 14.66
C VAL A 85 36.01 2.76 14.23
N VAL A 86 35.28 1.68 13.91
CA VAL A 86 35.89 0.50 13.26
C VAL A 86 35.54 0.52 11.78
N ARG A 87 36.56 0.36 10.93
CA ARG A 87 36.39 0.23 9.48
C ARG A 87 36.73 -1.17 9.01
N PHE A 88 35.94 -1.65 8.04
CA PHE A 88 36.25 -2.87 7.33
C PHE A 88 37.37 -2.62 6.33
N LYS A 89 38.36 -3.54 6.27
CA LYS A 89 39.51 -3.48 5.38
C LYS A 89 39.16 -4.04 4.02
N THR A 90 38.56 -3.23 3.16
CA THR A 90 38.13 -3.61 1.81
C THR A 90 39.33 -4.02 0.95
N PRO A 91 39.31 -5.11 0.19
CA PRO A 91 40.36 -5.43 -0.79
C PRO A 91 40.60 -4.28 -1.76
N THR A 92 41.87 -3.98 -2.07
CA THR A 92 42.27 -2.87 -2.95
C THR A 92 42.55 -3.29 -4.37
N GLU A 93 42.83 -4.61 -4.60
CA GLU A 93 43.16 -5.14 -5.89
C GLU A 93 42.05 -6.03 -6.45
N GLY A 94 42.00 -6.17 -7.77
CA GLY A 94 41.02 -7.00 -8.46
C GLY A 94 39.63 -6.41 -8.53
N ASN A 95 38.68 -7.24 -8.89
CA ASN A 95 37.27 -6.87 -9.05
C ASN A 95 36.38 -7.75 -8.16
N ILE A 96 35.30 -7.17 -7.62
CA ILE A 96 34.22 -7.93 -7.03
C ILE A 96 33.10 -8.11 -8.05
N ILE A 97 32.58 -9.32 -8.18
CA ILE A 97 31.49 -9.67 -9.10
C ILE A 97 30.28 -10.10 -8.30
N VAL A 98 29.16 -9.45 -8.53
CA VAL A 98 27.84 -9.87 -8.04
C VAL A 98 27.14 -10.65 -9.15
N LYS A 99 26.88 -11.92 -8.91
CA LYS A 99 26.05 -12.75 -9.79
C LYS A 99 24.59 -12.48 -9.47
N ASP A 100 23.97 -11.58 -10.23
CA ASP A 100 22.60 -11.18 -10.02
C ASP A 100 21.67 -11.92 -10.98
N THR A 101 20.58 -12.49 -10.45
CA THR A 101 19.64 -13.29 -11.25
C THR A 101 18.96 -12.47 -12.34
N LEU A 102 18.69 -11.19 -12.07
CA LEU A 102 17.97 -10.31 -12.99
C LEU A 102 18.93 -9.47 -13.86
N LYS A 103 19.97 -8.92 -13.26
CA LYS A 103 20.92 -8.00 -13.94
C LYS A 103 22.06 -8.75 -14.63
N GLY A 104 22.28 -10.02 -14.30
CA GLY A 104 23.47 -10.79 -14.72
C GLY A 104 24.70 -10.44 -13.88
N ASP A 105 25.89 -10.69 -14.40
CA ASP A 105 27.14 -10.42 -13.71
C ASP A 105 27.41 -8.90 -13.69
N VAL A 106 27.39 -8.31 -12.51
CA VAL A 106 27.73 -6.90 -12.29
C VAL A 106 29.05 -6.80 -11.53
N SER A 107 30.02 -6.10 -12.11
CA SER A 107 31.38 -6.01 -11.57
C SER A 107 31.75 -4.59 -11.22
N VAL A 108 32.52 -4.44 -10.13
CA VAL A 108 33.16 -3.18 -9.75
C VAL A 108 34.62 -3.41 -9.38
N CYS A 109 35.50 -2.48 -9.75
CA CYS A 109 36.89 -2.52 -9.33
C CYS A 109 36.96 -2.23 -7.82
N ASN A 110 37.72 -3.05 -7.07
CA ASN A 110 37.87 -2.88 -5.62
C ASN A 110 38.46 -1.51 -5.26
N GLN A 111 39.27 -0.92 -6.13
CA GLN A 111 39.81 0.43 -5.93
C GLN A 111 38.74 1.52 -5.88
N GLU A 112 37.54 1.29 -6.42
CA GLU A 112 36.44 2.24 -6.35
C GLU A 112 35.70 2.20 -5.01
N LEU A 113 35.90 1.13 -4.24
CA LEU A 113 35.30 0.96 -2.93
C LEU A 113 36.22 1.56 -1.85
N ASP A 114 35.61 2.11 -0.81
CA ASP A 114 36.31 2.60 0.35
C ASP A 114 36.15 1.68 1.57
N ASP A 115 37.03 1.84 2.56
CA ASP A 115 36.91 1.13 3.83
C ASP A 115 35.71 1.71 4.62
N LEU A 116 34.60 0.98 4.55
CA LEU A 116 33.39 1.47 5.18
C LEU A 116 33.43 1.35 6.71
N ILE A 117 32.75 2.24 7.41
CA ILE A 117 32.56 2.15 8.87
C ILE A 117 31.60 1.00 9.14
N ILE A 118 32.02 0.04 9.98
CA ILE A 118 31.19 -1.09 10.43
C ILE A 118 30.70 -0.90 11.89
N GLN A 119 31.47 -0.11 12.69
CA GLN A 119 31.07 0.33 14.04
C GLN A 119 31.27 1.83 14.19
N ARG A 120 30.25 2.51 14.69
CA ARG A 120 30.30 3.94 14.99
C ARG A 120 31.04 4.24 16.29
N SER A 121 31.36 5.49 16.53
CA SER A 121 32.06 5.97 17.75
C SER A 121 31.26 5.75 19.04
N ASP A 122 29.96 5.58 18.96
CA ASP A 122 29.08 5.24 20.08
C ASP A 122 29.00 3.72 20.37
N GLY A 123 29.72 2.91 19.58
CA GLY A 123 29.73 1.45 19.68
C GLY A 123 28.65 0.75 18.84
N SER A 124 27.70 1.48 18.26
CA SER A 124 26.63 0.89 17.45
C SER A 124 27.15 0.36 16.12
N ALA A 125 26.67 -0.83 15.69
CA ALA A 125 26.96 -1.39 14.39
C ALA A 125 26.26 -0.60 13.28
N THR A 126 26.85 -0.59 12.07
CA THR A 126 26.23 0.04 10.91
C THR A 126 25.38 -0.96 10.12
N TYR A 127 24.41 -0.45 9.34
CA TYR A 127 23.49 -1.23 8.52
C TYR A 127 24.18 -2.34 7.70
N ASN A 128 25.28 -2.03 7.01
CA ASN A 128 25.93 -3.02 6.14
C ASN A 128 26.51 -4.19 6.93
N LEU A 129 26.97 -3.98 8.15
CA LEU A 129 27.44 -5.07 9.01
C LEU A 129 26.26 -5.86 9.59
N THR A 130 25.24 -5.17 10.13
CA THR A 130 24.10 -5.86 10.76
C THR A 130 23.40 -6.78 9.80
N VAL A 131 23.17 -6.35 8.55
CA VAL A 131 22.57 -7.17 7.50
C VAL A 131 23.43 -8.42 7.22
N VAL A 132 24.74 -8.27 7.08
CA VAL A 132 25.64 -9.43 6.83
C VAL A 132 25.61 -10.43 7.97
N VAL A 133 25.66 -9.95 9.20
CA VAL A 133 25.62 -10.84 10.37
C VAL A 133 24.27 -11.57 10.48
N ASP A 134 23.19 -10.86 10.23
CA ASP A 134 21.85 -11.44 10.32
C ASP A 134 21.59 -12.43 9.17
N ASP A 135 21.97 -12.09 7.95
CA ASP A 135 21.83 -12.99 6.79
C ASP A 135 22.63 -14.30 6.97
N ILE A 136 23.84 -14.22 7.53
CA ILE A 136 24.65 -15.39 7.86
C ILE A 136 24.00 -16.23 8.95
N ASP A 137 23.62 -15.60 10.05
CA ASP A 137 23.09 -16.27 11.24
C ASP A 137 21.73 -16.93 11.02
N MET A 138 20.90 -16.29 10.19
CA MET A 138 19.59 -16.80 9.80
C MET A 138 19.64 -17.75 8.59
N GLY A 139 20.83 -18.01 8.03
CA GLY A 139 20.99 -18.91 6.91
C GLY A 139 20.30 -18.44 5.62
N VAL A 140 20.26 -17.15 5.37
CA VAL A 140 19.60 -16.57 4.19
C VAL A 140 20.34 -17.01 2.92
N THR A 141 19.64 -17.70 2.02
CA THR A 141 20.18 -18.23 0.76
C THR A 141 19.89 -17.36 -0.45
N ASN A 142 18.82 -16.56 -0.39
CA ASN A 142 18.38 -15.71 -1.50
C ASN A 142 17.99 -14.32 -0.98
N ILE A 143 18.49 -13.27 -1.63
CA ILE A 143 18.17 -11.87 -1.31
C ILE A 143 17.50 -11.23 -2.53
N ILE A 144 16.23 -10.85 -2.37
CA ILE A 144 15.45 -10.10 -3.35
C ILE A 144 15.18 -8.71 -2.78
N ARG A 145 15.69 -7.67 -3.43
CA ARG A 145 15.56 -6.29 -2.92
C ARG A 145 15.66 -5.23 -4.02
N GLY A 146 15.42 -3.97 -3.68
CA GLY A 146 15.56 -2.85 -4.61
C GLY A 146 17.02 -2.64 -5.08
N ASP A 147 17.20 -2.19 -6.30
CA ASP A 147 18.52 -1.99 -6.91
C ASP A 147 19.28 -0.77 -6.37
N ASP A 148 18.64 0.08 -5.57
CA ASP A 148 19.31 1.10 -4.77
C ASP A 148 20.29 0.51 -3.73
N HIS A 149 20.14 -0.79 -3.41
CA HIS A 149 21.06 -1.52 -2.54
C HIS A 149 22.21 -2.25 -3.29
N LEU A 150 22.28 -2.20 -4.61
CA LEU A 150 23.32 -2.88 -5.37
C LEU A 150 24.75 -2.45 -4.95
N ASN A 151 24.95 -1.16 -4.71
CA ASN A 151 26.22 -0.65 -4.23
C ASN A 151 26.61 -1.16 -2.82
N ASN A 152 25.64 -1.54 -2.00
CA ASN A 152 25.91 -2.16 -0.70
C ASN A 152 26.35 -3.62 -0.85
N THR A 153 25.84 -4.31 -1.88
CA THR A 153 26.10 -5.74 -2.12
C THR A 153 27.59 -6.02 -2.26
N TYR A 154 28.33 -5.21 -2.98
CA TYR A 154 29.79 -5.38 -3.13
C TYR A 154 30.51 -5.42 -1.78
N ARG A 155 30.15 -4.50 -0.88
CA ARG A 155 30.73 -4.41 0.46
C ARG A 155 30.29 -5.55 1.37
N GLN A 156 29.02 -5.96 1.25
CA GLN A 156 28.47 -7.07 2.01
C GLN A 156 29.12 -8.40 1.61
N ILE A 157 29.33 -8.65 0.32
CA ILE A 157 30.03 -9.83 -0.17
C ILE A 157 31.48 -9.86 0.34
N HIS A 158 32.20 -8.73 0.34
CA HIS A 158 33.55 -8.69 0.91
C HIS A 158 33.56 -9.06 2.39
N MET A 159 32.59 -8.57 3.18
CA MET A 159 32.49 -8.93 4.60
C MET A 159 32.15 -10.42 4.79
N MET A 160 31.21 -10.98 4.01
CA MET A 160 30.87 -12.39 4.05
C MET A 160 32.11 -13.27 3.74
N ASN A 161 32.85 -12.91 2.69
CA ASN A 161 34.09 -13.62 2.32
C ASN A 161 35.14 -13.53 3.42
N ALA A 162 35.32 -12.38 4.06
CA ALA A 162 36.26 -12.19 5.17
C ALA A 162 35.87 -12.99 6.42
N LEU A 163 34.58 -13.28 6.58
CA LEU A 163 34.04 -14.11 7.66
C LEU A 163 34.03 -15.62 7.29
N GLY A 164 34.44 -15.98 6.05
CA GLY A 164 34.47 -17.37 5.57
C GLY A 164 33.13 -17.92 5.11
N TYR A 165 32.15 -17.06 4.77
CA TYR A 165 30.84 -17.46 4.30
C TYR A 165 30.66 -17.22 2.80
N ASN A 166 29.93 -18.11 2.15
CA ASN A 166 29.54 -17.94 0.75
C ASN A 166 28.40 -16.92 0.66
N PRO A 167 28.46 -15.96 -0.27
CA PRO A 167 27.37 -15.01 -0.50
C PRO A 167 26.09 -15.72 -0.96
N PRO A 168 24.90 -15.21 -0.56
CA PRO A 168 23.62 -15.70 -1.07
C PRO A 168 23.43 -15.35 -2.55
N ILE A 169 22.37 -15.88 -3.16
CA ILE A 169 21.94 -15.51 -4.51
C ILE A 169 21.25 -14.14 -4.44
N TYR A 170 21.65 -13.20 -5.27
CA TYR A 170 21.08 -11.85 -5.32
C TYR A 170 20.13 -11.65 -6.49
N THR A 171 19.07 -10.91 -6.27
CA THR A 171 18.17 -10.39 -7.30
C THR A 171 17.83 -8.94 -6.97
N HIS A 172 18.34 -8.00 -7.76
CA HIS A 172 18.07 -6.57 -7.56
C HIS A 172 16.98 -6.10 -8.51
N LEU A 173 15.82 -5.76 -7.92
CA LEU A 173 14.64 -5.27 -8.64
C LEU A 173 14.76 -3.77 -8.93
N PRO A 174 14.32 -3.32 -10.10
CA PRO A 174 14.25 -1.89 -10.39
C PRO A 174 13.27 -1.19 -9.46
N LEU A 175 13.55 0.08 -9.15
CA LEU A 175 12.68 0.91 -8.32
C LEU A 175 11.33 1.17 -9.02
N ILE A 176 10.27 1.24 -8.23
CA ILE A 176 8.96 1.68 -8.71
C ILE A 176 8.97 3.21 -8.78
N MET A 177 8.54 3.76 -9.91
CA MET A 177 8.50 5.17 -10.20
C MET A 177 7.07 5.73 -10.10
N GLY A 178 6.96 7.01 -9.76
CA GLY A 178 5.72 7.76 -9.92
C GLY A 178 5.50 8.19 -11.39
N GLU A 179 4.37 8.81 -11.67
CA GLU A 179 4.05 9.35 -13.02
C GLU A 179 5.08 10.38 -13.50
N ASP A 180 5.73 11.09 -12.58
CA ASP A 180 6.80 12.05 -12.84
C ASP A 180 8.17 11.39 -13.15
N LYS A 181 8.21 10.06 -13.27
CA LYS A 181 9.41 9.24 -13.48
C LYS A 181 10.47 9.39 -12.39
N LYS A 182 10.09 9.87 -11.21
CA LYS A 182 10.93 9.87 -10.02
C LYS A 182 10.53 8.71 -9.12
N ARG A 183 11.43 8.30 -8.22
CA ARG A 183 11.15 7.26 -7.22
C ARG A 183 9.81 7.51 -6.52
N LEU A 184 8.97 6.50 -6.45
CA LEU A 184 7.69 6.57 -5.74
C LEU A 184 7.90 7.04 -4.29
N SER A 185 7.10 8.00 -3.86
CA SER A 185 7.22 8.63 -2.54
C SER A 185 5.87 9.14 -2.05
N LYS A 186 5.74 9.49 -0.78
CA LYS A 186 4.50 9.98 -0.14
C LYS A 186 3.81 11.14 -0.89
N ARG A 187 4.55 11.96 -1.64
CA ARG A 187 3.95 13.02 -2.48
C ARG A 187 3.13 12.52 -3.67
N HIS A 188 3.24 11.22 -4.00
CA HIS A 188 2.50 10.59 -5.09
C HIS A 188 1.21 9.89 -4.62
N GLY A 189 0.83 10.04 -3.35
CA GLY A 189 -0.33 9.39 -2.75
C GLY A 189 0.05 8.28 -1.77
N ALA A 190 -0.82 7.29 -1.60
CA ALA A 190 -0.56 6.12 -0.77
C ALA A 190 0.67 5.36 -1.25
N THR A 191 1.68 5.21 -0.41
CA THR A 191 2.96 4.60 -0.79
C THR A 191 3.29 3.34 -0.02
N SER A 192 2.46 2.99 0.96
CA SER A 192 2.56 1.76 1.71
C SER A 192 1.32 0.89 1.50
N THR A 193 1.48 -0.41 1.61
CA THR A 193 0.34 -1.36 1.57
C THR A 193 -0.67 -1.08 2.69
N TYR A 194 -0.20 -0.58 3.82
CA TYR A 194 -1.05 -0.13 4.92
C TYR A 194 -1.97 1.04 4.54
N ASP A 195 -1.47 2.00 3.77
CA ASP A 195 -2.28 3.10 3.26
C ASP A 195 -3.33 2.60 2.26
N LEU A 196 -2.95 1.66 1.37
CA LEU A 196 -3.87 1.04 0.41
C LEU A 196 -5.00 0.26 1.11
N LYS A 197 -4.69 -0.45 2.21
CA LYS A 197 -5.69 -1.10 3.07
C LYS A 197 -6.70 -0.08 3.60
N LYS A 198 -6.22 1.05 4.12
CA LYS A 198 -7.09 2.12 4.66
C LYS A 198 -7.97 2.79 3.61
N GLU A 199 -7.51 2.85 2.37
CA GLU A 199 -8.31 3.33 1.23
C GLU A 199 -9.39 2.33 0.81
N GLY A 200 -9.43 1.15 1.41
CA GLY A 200 -10.43 0.11 1.14
C GLY A 200 -10.18 -0.67 -0.14
N LEU A 201 -8.90 -0.89 -0.48
CA LEU A 201 -8.55 -1.85 -1.52
C LEU A 201 -8.61 -3.29 -0.97
N LEU A 202 -8.90 -4.24 -1.84
CA LEU A 202 -8.85 -5.67 -1.50
C LEU A 202 -7.43 -6.21 -1.58
N PRO A 203 -7.01 -7.12 -0.68
CA PRO A 203 -5.68 -7.75 -0.72
C PRO A 203 -5.34 -8.35 -2.08
N ILE A 204 -6.28 -9.11 -2.66
CA ILE A 204 -6.11 -9.74 -3.98
C ILE A 204 -5.85 -8.73 -5.10
N SER A 205 -6.47 -7.55 -5.03
CA SER A 205 -6.27 -6.47 -6.00
C SER A 205 -4.86 -5.90 -5.91
N VAL A 206 -4.39 -5.68 -4.68
CA VAL A 206 -3.05 -5.13 -4.43
C VAL A 206 -1.98 -6.14 -4.84
N ILE A 207 -2.11 -7.42 -4.48
CA ILE A 207 -1.17 -8.47 -4.88
C ILE A 207 -1.11 -8.60 -6.40
N ASN A 208 -2.27 -8.67 -7.08
CA ASN A 208 -2.31 -8.72 -8.55
C ASN A 208 -1.65 -7.52 -9.20
N TYR A 209 -1.91 -6.33 -8.69
CA TYR A 209 -1.32 -5.11 -9.23
C TYR A 209 0.19 -5.06 -9.02
N LEU A 210 0.66 -5.34 -7.79
CA LEU A 210 2.09 -5.30 -7.45
C LEU A 210 2.88 -6.38 -8.20
N SER A 211 2.34 -7.59 -8.34
CA SER A 211 2.99 -8.65 -9.13
C SER A 211 3.19 -8.21 -10.58
N ARG A 212 2.23 -7.52 -11.18
CA ARG A 212 2.31 -7.02 -12.56
C ARG A 212 3.23 -5.82 -12.77
N LEU A 213 3.66 -5.14 -11.72
CA LEU A 213 4.63 -4.04 -11.84
C LEU A 213 6.01 -4.52 -12.29
N GLY A 214 6.39 -5.74 -11.91
CA GLY A 214 7.72 -6.27 -12.20
C GLY A 214 7.73 -7.63 -12.91
N TRP A 215 6.56 -8.24 -13.14
CA TRP A 215 6.45 -9.58 -13.70
C TRP A 215 5.27 -9.69 -14.68
N SER A 216 5.33 -10.66 -15.59
CA SER A 216 4.25 -10.94 -16.54
C SER A 216 4.19 -12.43 -16.90
N SER A 217 2.96 -12.93 -17.07
CA SER A 217 2.68 -14.26 -17.60
C SER A 217 1.74 -14.11 -18.80
N GLY A 218 2.32 -13.92 -19.98
CA GLY A 218 1.58 -13.66 -21.21
C GLY A 218 0.67 -12.44 -21.12
N ASN A 219 -0.55 -12.57 -21.64
CA ASN A 219 -1.55 -11.48 -21.68
C ASN A 219 -2.52 -11.51 -20.49
N LYS A 220 -2.38 -12.47 -19.56
CA LYS A 220 -3.26 -12.56 -18.40
C LYS A 220 -2.95 -11.43 -17.41
N GLU A 221 -3.99 -10.74 -16.95
CA GLU A 221 -3.87 -9.59 -16.02
C GLU A 221 -4.48 -9.86 -14.65
N LYS A 222 -5.30 -10.89 -14.52
CA LYS A 222 -6.05 -11.20 -13.30
C LYS A 222 -5.80 -12.65 -12.92
N PHE A 223 -5.35 -12.86 -11.71
CA PHE A 223 -4.92 -14.16 -11.19
C PHE A 223 -5.55 -14.42 -9.83
N THR A 224 -5.81 -15.68 -9.49
CA THR A 224 -5.98 -16.10 -8.09
C THR A 224 -4.61 -16.15 -7.41
N ILE A 225 -4.58 -16.29 -6.09
CA ILE A 225 -3.31 -16.42 -5.34
C ILE A 225 -2.60 -17.72 -5.76
N GLU A 226 -3.35 -18.81 -5.92
CA GLU A 226 -2.84 -20.12 -6.33
C GLU A 226 -2.19 -20.05 -7.71
N GLU A 227 -2.84 -19.36 -8.66
CA GLU A 227 -2.29 -19.14 -10.00
C GLU A 227 -1.01 -18.29 -9.97
N LEU A 228 -0.95 -17.28 -9.10
CA LEU A 228 0.27 -16.47 -8.93
C LEU A 228 1.42 -17.32 -8.38
N ILE A 229 1.16 -18.18 -7.39
CA ILE A 229 2.15 -19.08 -6.80
C ILE A 229 2.65 -20.08 -7.86
N GLU A 230 1.75 -20.65 -8.66
CA GLU A 230 2.11 -21.65 -9.69
C GLU A 230 2.89 -21.04 -10.85
N LEU A 231 2.51 -19.84 -11.29
CA LEU A 231 3.06 -19.24 -12.51
C LEU A 231 4.27 -18.33 -12.27
N PHE A 232 4.49 -17.90 -11.01
CA PHE A 232 5.56 -16.97 -10.70
C PHE A 232 6.93 -17.63 -10.89
N ASP A 233 7.75 -17.02 -11.76
CA ASP A 233 9.18 -17.37 -11.90
C ASP A 233 9.99 -16.07 -11.83
N ILE A 234 10.95 -16.03 -10.92
CA ILE A 234 11.88 -14.91 -10.72
C ILE A 234 12.67 -14.56 -12.00
N LYS A 235 12.88 -15.52 -12.89
CA LYS A 235 13.56 -15.31 -14.18
C LYS A 235 12.74 -14.47 -15.15
N ASN A 236 11.43 -14.40 -14.95
CA ASN A 236 10.51 -13.64 -15.78
C ASN A 236 10.25 -12.22 -15.24
N LEU A 237 11.05 -11.77 -14.26
CA LEU A 237 10.99 -10.40 -13.76
C LEU A 237 11.50 -9.40 -14.80
N ASN A 238 10.87 -8.24 -14.86
CA ASN A 238 11.24 -7.16 -15.77
C ASN A 238 12.50 -6.43 -15.27
N LYS A 239 13.42 -6.13 -16.20
CA LYS A 239 14.65 -5.38 -15.91
C LYS A 239 14.44 -3.87 -15.84
N SER A 240 13.31 -3.37 -16.34
CA SER A 240 12.99 -1.95 -16.42
C SER A 240 12.11 -1.51 -15.26
N ALA A 241 12.32 -0.27 -14.78
CA ALA A 241 11.47 0.34 -13.78
C ALA A 241 10.01 0.44 -14.25
N ALA A 242 9.07 0.09 -13.37
CA ALA A 242 7.65 0.25 -13.62
C ALA A 242 7.14 1.59 -13.07
N ILE A 243 6.12 2.14 -13.72
CA ILE A 243 5.41 3.34 -13.25
C ILE A 243 4.18 2.89 -12.48
N PHE A 244 4.00 3.42 -11.26
CA PHE A 244 2.81 3.16 -10.46
C PHE A 244 1.62 3.95 -11.00
N ASP A 245 0.58 3.25 -11.43
CA ASP A 245 -0.65 3.80 -11.99
C ASP A 245 -1.84 3.50 -11.07
N TYR A 246 -2.27 4.51 -10.30
CA TYR A 246 -3.41 4.40 -9.40
C TYR A 246 -4.73 4.12 -10.13
N LYS A 247 -4.90 4.66 -11.34
CA LYS A 247 -6.14 4.43 -12.11
C LYS A 247 -6.29 2.96 -12.47
N LYS A 248 -5.18 2.32 -12.85
CA LYS A 248 -5.14 0.89 -13.13
C LYS A 248 -5.41 0.06 -11.87
N LEU A 249 -4.79 0.43 -10.74
CA LEU A 249 -5.02 -0.23 -9.45
C LEU A 249 -6.50 -0.17 -9.03
N TYR A 250 -7.11 1.02 -9.05
CA TYR A 250 -8.53 1.17 -8.71
C TYR A 250 -9.47 0.46 -9.70
N SER A 251 -9.13 0.44 -10.98
CA SER A 251 -9.90 -0.33 -11.98
C SER A 251 -9.86 -1.83 -11.70
N LEU A 252 -8.69 -2.33 -11.31
CA LEU A 252 -8.51 -3.72 -10.93
C LEU A 252 -9.27 -4.03 -9.62
N ASN A 253 -9.21 -3.14 -8.64
CA ASN A 253 -9.94 -3.29 -7.38
C ASN A 253 -11.46 -3.32 -7.60
N LYS A 254 -11.98 -2.44 -8.45
CA LYS A 254 -13.40 -2.46 -8.85
C LYS A 254 -13.81 -3.79 -9.46
N TYR A 255 -12.93 -4.40 -10.27
CA TYR A 255 -13.19 -5.73 -10.82
C TYR A 255 -13.29 -6.78 -9.71
N PHE A 256 -12.31 -6.83 -8.79
CA PHE A 256 -12.33 -7.83 -7.72
C PHE A 256 -13.47 -7.62 -6.71
N ILE A 257 -13.86 -6.38 -6.43
CA ILE A 257 -15.04 -6.07 -5.61
C ILE A 257 -16.30 -6.71 -6.22
N LYS A 258 -16.43 -6.75 -7.55
CA LYS A 258 -17.56 -7.37 -8.23
C LYS A 258 -17.52 -8.90 -8.20
N GLU A 259 -16.34 -9.49 -8.22
CA GLU A 259 -16.16 -10.94 -8.30
C GLU A 259 -16.08 -11.64 -6.94
N ILE A 260 -15.63 -10.94 -5.90
CA ILE A 260 -15.46 -11.54 -4.56
C ILE A 260 -16.80 -12.01 -3.98
N GLN A 261 -16.77 -13.11 -3.23
CA GLN A 261 -17.97 -13.60 -2.53
C GLN A 261 -18.45 -12.54 -1.52
N ILE A 262 -19.77 -12.38 -1.43
CA ILE A 262 -20.36 -11.29 -0.64
C ILE A 262 -20.01 -11.39 0.85
N ASP A 263 -19.91 -12.58 1.41
CA ASP A 263 -19.51 -12.78 2.80
C ASP A 263 -18.06 -12.32 3.06
N ASP A 264 -17.16 -12.47 2.09
CA ASP A 264 -15.80 -12.02 2.22
C ASP A 264 -15.70 -10.49 2.04
N LEU A 265 -16.47 -9.91 1.12
CA LEU A 265 -16.59 -8.47 0.98
C LEU A 265 -17.17 -7.83 2.26
N TYR A 266 -18.16 -8.49 2.89
CA TYR A 266 -18.72 -8.05 4.17
C TYR A 266 -17.65 -8.04 5.27
N LYS A 267 -16.79 -9.07 5.37
CA LYS A 267 -15.69 -9.10 6.36
C LYS A 267 -14.74 -7.91 6.18
N GLU A 268 -14.35 -7.65 4.94
CA GLU A 268 -13.48 -6.49 4.65
C GLU A 268 -14.19 -5.16 4.97
N PHE A 269 -15.48 -5.04 4.68
CA PHE A 269 -16.27 -3.86 4.98
C PHE A 269 -16.32 -3.56 6.49
N ILE A 270 -16.66 -4.55 7.33
CA ILE A 270 -16.77 -4.35 8.78
C ILE A 270 -15.40 -4.15 9.45
N CYS A 271 -14.31 -4.61 8.84
CA CYS A 271 -12.95 -4.31 9.32
C CYS A 271 -12.60 -2.82 9.18
N LEU A 272 -13.15 -2.13 8.17
CA LEU A 272 -12.86 -0.71 7.93
C LEU A 272 -13.77 0.24 8.67
N THR A 273 -14.98 -0.18 9.05
CA THR A 273 -15.94 0.71 9.72
C THR A 273 -16.78 -0.01 10.75
N LYS A 274 -17.13 0.71 11.82
CA LYS A 274 -18.11 0.28 12.83
C LYS A 274 -19.44 1.02 12.72
N LYS A 275 -19.58 1.90 11.73
CA LYS A 275 -20.79 2.74 11.59
C LYS A 275 -22.06 1.92 11.37
N PHE A 276 -21.93 0.70 10.84
CA PHE A 276 -23.06 -0.18 10.49
C PHE A 276 -23.30 -1.30 11.52
N ASP A 277 -22.56 -1.36 12.65
CA ASP A 277 -22.64 -2.43 13.65
C ASP A 277 -24.04 -2.59 14.29
N GLN A 278 -24.85 -1.53 14.25
CA GLN A 278 -26.22 -1.54 14.76
C GLN A 278 -27.23 -2.20 13.82
N LEU A 279 -26.86 -2.45 12.55
CA LEU A 279 -27.70 -3.11 11.58
C LEU A 279 -27.51 -4.63 11.62
N PRO A 280 -28.55 -5.43 11.34
CA PRO A 280 -28.38 -6.86 11.11
C PRO A 280 -27.43 -7.14 9.94
N LYS A 281 -26.65 -8.24 10.03
CA LYS A 281 -25.68 -8.65 9.00
C LYS A 281 -26.31 -8.69 7.60
N GLU A 282 -27.48 -9.29 7.50
CA GLU A 282 -28.22 -9.44 6.25
C GLU A 282 -28.50 -8.08 5.61
N LYS A 283 -28.87 -7.09 6.42
CA LYS A 283 -29.14 -5.73 5.96
C LYS A 283 -27.89 -5.03 5.45
N VAL A 284 -26.77 -5.20 6.13
CA VAL A 284 -25.48 -4.64 5.67
C VAL A 284 -25.06 -5.28 4.36
N ILE A 285 -25.24 -6.60 4.20
CA ILE A 285 -24.98 -7.33 2.95
C ILE A 285 -25.83 -6.79 1.80
N GLU A 286 -27.14 -6.57 2.00
CA GLU A 286 -28.00 -5.96 0.99
C GLU A 286 -27.54 -4.56 0.55
N ILE A 287 -27.09 -3.76 1.51
CA ILE A 287 -26.54 -2.41 1.24
C ILE A 287 -25.24 -2.51 0.43
N ILE A 288 -24.32 -3.39 0.81
CA ILE A 288 -23.08 -3.64 0.07
C ILE A 288 -23.37 -4.08 -1.37
N GLU A 289 -24.27 -5.05 -1.55
CA GLU A 289 -24.68 -5.54 -2.89
C GLU A 289 -25.26 -4.41 -3.76
N ALA A 290 -26.04 -3.50 -3.17
CA ALA A 290 -26.61 -2.37 -3.89
C ALA A 290 -25.54 -1.37 -4.39
N GLN A 291 -24.38 -1.32 -3.75
CA GLN A 291 -23.31 -0.35 -4.03
C GLN A 291 -22.10 -0.93 -4.78
N ARG A 292 -21.82 -2.25 -4.65
CA ARG A 292 -20.56 -2.86 -5.11
C ARG A 292 -20.25 -2.63 -6.60
N ASP A 293 -21.25 -2.58 -7.45
CA ASP A 293 -21.06 -2.33 -8.88
C ASP A 293 -20.64 -0.91 -9.23
N ARG A 294 -20.90 0.02 -8.35
CA ARG A 294 -20.73 1.46 -8.55
C ARG A 294 -19.41 1.98 -8.01
N CYS A 295 -18.90 1.35 -6.95
CA CYS A 295 -17.75 1.77 -6.20
C CYS A 295 -16.46 1.10 -6.66
N LYS A 296 -15.33 1.76 -6.43
CA LYS A 296 -14.00 1.27 -6.77
C LYS A 296 -13.24 0.77 -5.56
N THR A 297 -13.64 1.20 -4.35
CA THR A 297 -13.05 0.80 -3.09
C THR A 297 -14.13 0.51 -2.06
N ILE A 298 -13.78 -0.22 -1.01
CA ILE A 298 -14.69 -0.47 0.11
C ILE A 298 -14.99 0.85 0.84
N GLN A 299 -14.03 1.77 0.90
CA GLN A 299 -14.28 3.09 1.48
C GLN A 299 -15.34 3.86 0.70
N GLU A 300 -15.34 3.81 -0.64
CA GLU A 300 -16.41 4.38 -1.45
C GLU A 300 -17.76 3.70 -1.15
N ILE A 301 -17.79 2.35 -0.93
CA ILE A 301 -19.03 1.65 -0.53
C ILE A 301 -19.53 2.20 0.81
N ILE A 302 -18.64 2.38 1.78
CA ILE A 302 -18.98 2.94 3.10
C ILE A 302 -19.57 4.34 2.95
N ASP A 303 -18.87 5.24 2.28
CA ASP A 303 -19.26 6.65 2.12
C ASP A 303 -20.59 6.79 1.37
N GLU A 304 -20.75 6.03 0.28
CA GLU A 304 -21.97 6.02 -0.53
C GLU A 304 -23.16 5.30 0.17
N SER A 305 -22.91 4.64 1.31
CA SER A 305 -23.91 3.93 2.11
C SER A 305 -24.31 4.67 3.38
N GLU A 306 -23.59 5.71 3.80
CA GLU A 306 -23.85 6.39 5.07
C GLU A 306 -25.30 6.93 5.17
N PHE A 307 -25.92 7.31 4.07
CA PHE A 307 -27.30 7.76 4.08
C PHE A 307 -28.30 6.72 4.55
N PHE A 308 -27.96 5.42 4.52
CA PHE A 308 -28.84 4.36 5.05
C PHE A 308 -28.95 4.37 6.57
N ILE A 309 -27.93 4.89 7.27
CA ILE A 309 -27.83 4.88 8.73
C ILE A 309 -28.00 6.29 9.36
N ASN A 310 -27.86 7.34 8.56
CA ASN A 310 -28.00 8.70 9.06
C ASN A 310 -29.47 9.06 9.30
N GLU A 311 -29.80 9.58 10.48
CA GLU A 311 -31.17 10.03 10.77
C GLU A 311 -31.57 11.27 9.97
N ASN A 312 -30.63 12.17 9.74
CA ASN A 312 -30.83 13.43 9.01
C ASN A 312 -29.94 13.46 7.77
N ILE A 313 -30.52 13.90 6.68
CA ILE A 313 -29.84 14.05 5.39
C ILE A 313 -29.53 15.53 5.18
N LEU A 314 -28.25 15.81 4.91
CA LEU A 314 -27.82 17.15 4.50
C LEU A 314 -28.03 17.30 3.00
N ILE A 315 -28.79 18.32 2.60
CA ILE A 315 -29.03 18.65 1.19
C ILE A 315 -28.35 20.00 0.92
N GLU A 316 -27.48 20.04 -0.07
CA GLU A 316 -26.84 21.28 -0.48
C GLU A 316 -27.89 22.27 -1.03
N ASP A 317 -27.83 23.55 -0.61
CA ASP A 317 -28.78 24.61 -1.03
C ASP A 317 -28.93 24.72 -2.56
N LYS A 318 -27.81 24.59 -3.29
CA LYS A 318 -27.83 24.63 -4.77
C LYS A 318 -28.65 23.50 -5.38
N LEU A 319 -28.62 22.32 -4.78
CA LEU A 319 -29.40 21.15 -5.22
C LEU A 319 -30.86 21.29 -4.78
N ALA A 320 -31.11 21.79 -3.55
CA ALA A 320 -32.45 22.06 -3.05
C ALA A 320 -33.19 23.01 -3.98
N VAL A 321 -32.62 24.18 -4.28
CA VAL A 321 -33.21 25.18 -5.19
C VAL A 321 -33.52 24.60 -6.58
N LYS A 322 -32.73 23.66 -7.07
CA LYS A 322 -32.90 23.09 -8.41
C LYS A 322 -33.94 21.98 -8.47
N PHE A 323 -34.08 21.17 -7.43
CA PHE A 323 -34.84 19.92 -7.46
C PHE A 323 -35.99 19.87 -6.44
N LEU A 324 -35.99 20.71 -5.39
CA LEU A 324 -37.09 20.82 -4.41
C LEU A 324 -37.90 22.08 -4.69
N THR A 325 -38.64 22.09 -5.81
CA THR A 325 -39.38 23.22 -6.32
C THR A 325 -40.88 22.93 -6.25
N LEU A 326 -41.68 23.97 -6.29
CA LEU A 326 -43.18 23.88 -6.34
C LEU A 326 -43.65 22.92 -7.46
N LYS A 327 -42.94 22.88 -8.60
CA LYS A 327 -43.24 21.96 -9.70
C LYS A 327 -43.18 20.49 -9.28
N ASN A 328 -42.35 20.14 -8.33
CA ASN A 328 -42.14 18.76 -7.87
C ASN A 328 -43.01 18.40 -6.65
N LYS A 329 -43.82 19.33 -6.11
CA LYS A 329 -44.60 19.11 -4.91
C LYS A 329 -45.56 17.91 -5.05
N ASP A 330 -46.23 17.78 -6.18
CA ASP A 330 -47.19 16.70 -6.42
C ASP A 330 -46.51 15.33 -6.47
N ILE A 331 -45.25 15.27 -6.84
CA ILE A 331 -44.45 14.02 -6.80
C ILE A 331 -44.32 13.54 -5.36
N PHE A 332 -43.88 14.45 -4.47
CA PHE A 332 -43.70 14.14 -3.04
C PHE A 332 -45.00 13.74 -2.37
N GLU A 333 -46.11 14.46 -2.64
CA GLU A 333 -47.41 14.14 -2.08
C GLU A 333 -47.95 12.80 -2.53
N SER A 334 -47.92 12.53 -3.84
CA SER A 334 -48.42 11.27 -4.40
C SER A 334 -47.56 10.09 -3.96
N LEU A 335 -46.25 10.26 -3.93
CA LEU A 335 -45.34 9.18 -3.47
C LEU A 335 -45.50 8.90 -1.97
N TYR A 336 -45.63 9.96 -1.12
CA TYR A 336 -45.87 9.80 0.30
C TYR A 336 -47.14 9.00 0.57
N LEU A 337 -48.25 9.38 -0.07
CA LEU A 337 -49.54 8.68 0.10
C LEU A 337 -49.46 7.22 -0.40
N GLY A 338 -48.85 7.00 -1.53
CA GLY A 338 -48.70 5.66 -2.07
C GLY A 338 -47.89 4.75 -1.14
N LEU A 339 -46.71 5.21 -0.71
CA LEU A 339 -45.81 4.43 0.17
C LEU A 339 -46.45 4.23 1.57
N ASN A 340 -47.17 5.21 2.10
CA ASN A 340 -47.85 5.10 3.40
C ASN A 340 -48.91 3.99 3.40
N ASN A 341 -49.56 3.73 2.26
CA ASN A 341 -50.62 2.74 2.11
C ASN A 341 -50.10 1.33 1.81
N ILE A 342 -48.80 1.13 1.61
CA ILE A 342 -48.22 -0.21 1.42
C ILE A 342 -48.35 -1.01 2.72
N SER A 343 -48.99 -2.17 2.67
CA SER A 343 -49.10 -3.12 3.78
C SER A 343 -47.83 -3.99 3.92
N GLU A 344 -47.33 -4.51 2.80
CA GLU A 344 -46.15 -5.37 2.74
C GLU A 344 -45.04 -4.59 2.04
N TRP A 345 -43.91 -4.31 2.79
CA TRP A 345 -42.80 -3.52 2.29
C TRP A 345 -41.87 -4.35 1.41
N GLU A 346 -42.28 -4.51 0.15
CA GLU A 346 -41.58 -5.26 -0.88
C GLU A 346 -41.27 -4.39 -2.10
N ILE A 347 -40.19 -4.74 -2.85
CA ILE A 347 -39.76 -3.99 -4.04
C ILE A 347 -40.89 -3.92 -5.08
N SER A 348 -41.62 -5.01 -5.30
CA SER A 348 -42.75 -5.07 -6.24
C SER A 348 -43.88 -4.08 -5.94
N ASN A 349 -44.20 -3.91 -4.65
CA ASN A 349 -45.24 -2.99 -4.20
C ASN A 349 -44.72 -1.52 -4.31
N ILE A 350 -43.45 -1.29 -4.05
CA ILE A 350 -42.79 0.01 -4.22
C ILE A 350 -42.78 0.39 -5.70
N ASP A 351 -42.42 -0.53 -6.60
CA ASP A 351 -42.46 -0.32 -8.05
C ASP A 351 -43.85 0.04 -8.55
N THR A 352 -44.85 -0.64 -8.06
CA THR A 352 -46.26 -0.34 -8.38
C THR A 352 -46.64 1.10 -7.98
N VAL A 353 -46.21 1.56 -6.82
CA VAL A 353 -46.45 2.94 -6.36
C VAL A 353 -45.69 3.94 -7.26
N ILE A 354 -44.43 3.66 -7.57
CA ILE A 354 -43.61 4.53 -8.44
C ILE A 354 -44.27 4.67 -9.83
N ASP A 355 -44.65 3.57 -10.43
CA ASP A 355 -45.32 3.55 -11.76
C ASP A 355 -46.66 4.30 -11.72
N SER A 356 -47.46 4.11 -10.65
CA SER A 356 -48.73 4.83 -10.47
C SER A 356 -48.50 6.35 -10.39
N VAL A 357 -47.51 6.82 -9.65
CA VAL A 357 -47.17 8.25 -9.51
C VAL A 357 -46.68 8.79 -10.84
N MET A 358 -45.81 8.10 -11.54
CA MET A 358 -45.27 8.51 -12.84
C MET A 358 -46.36 8.62 -13.89
N ASN A 359 -47.24 7.63 -13.96
CA ASN A 359 -48.35 7.63 -14.89
C ASN A 359 -49.37 8.74 -14.60
N LYS A 360 -49.75 8.91 -13.32
CA LYS A 360 -50.68 9.98 -12.86
C LYS A 360 -50.17 11.36 -13.24
N LEU A 361 -48.88 11.64 -13.08
CA LEU A 361 -48.26 12.93 -13.31
C LEU A 361 -47.58 13.07 -14.70
N ASN A 362 -47.70 12.04 -15.54
CA ASN A 362 -47.12 11.97 -16.88
C ASN A 362 -45.61 12.32 -16.90
N LEU A 363 -44.84 11.69 -15.99
CA LEU A 363 -43.41 11.94 -15.78
C LEU A 363 -42.52 10.86 -16.41
N LYS A 364 -41.35 11.26 -16.86
CA LYS A 364 -40.25 10.33 -17.18
C LYS A 364 -39.44 9.99 -15.93
N MET A 365 -38.84 8.79 -15.90
CA MET A 365 -38.05 8.30 -14.77
C MET A 365 -37.02 9.35 -14.22
N PRO A 366 -36.23 10.05 -15.07
CA PRO A 366 -35.28 11.07 -14.55
C PRO A 366 -35.94 12.26 -13.84
N GLU A 367 -37.17 12.62 -14.25
CA GLU A 367 -37.92 13.74 -13.65
C GLU A 367 -38.49 13.36 -12.29
N PHE A 368 -38.91 12.10 -12.14
CA PHE A 368 -39.33 11.52 -10.88
C PHE A 368 -38.14 11.21 -9.94
N ALA A 369 -37.14 10.49 -10.43
CA ALA A 369 -36.11 9.94 -9.57
C ALA A 369 -35.14 10.98 -8.98
N LYS A 370 -34.80 12.05 -9.70
CA LYS A 370 -33.83 13.05 -9.23
C LYS A 370 -34.28 13.79 -7.95
N PRO A 371 -35.49 14.39 -7.88
CA PRO A 371 -35.93 15.07 -6.66
C PRO A 371 -36.12 14.06 -5.50
N ILE A 372 -36.63 12.87 -5.77
CA ILE A 372 -36.84 11.86 -4.73
C ILE A 372 -35.50 11.33 -4.21
N ARG A 373 -34.53 11.06 -5.09
CA ARG A 373 -33.20 10.63 -4.69
C ARG A 373 -32.53 11.68 -3.81
N LEU A 374 -32.57 12.94 -4.20
CA LEU A 374 -32.04 14.04 -3.39
C LEU A 374 -32.66 14.09 -2.01
N ALA A 375 -33.98 13.95 -1.92
CA ALA A 375 -34.71 13.95 -0.65
C ALA A 375 -34.34 12.77 0.25
N LEU A 376 -34.15 11.58 -0.35
CA LEU A 376 -33.86 10.36 0.40
C LEU A 376 -32.39 10.19 0.79
N THR A 377 -31.46 10.71 0.01
CA THR A 377 -30.02 10.44 0.16
C THR A 377 -29.15 11.67 0.32
N GLY A 378 -29.67 12.87 0.09
CA GLY A 378 -28.88 14.10 0.01
C GLY A 378 -28.07 14.23 -1.29
N ASN A 379 -28.12 13.24 -2.16
CA ASN A 379 -27.28 13.14 -3.36
C ASN A 379 -28.11 12.85 -4.62
N LEU A 380 -27.56 13.11 -5.79
CA LEU A 380 -28.19 12.78 -7.06
C LEU A 380 -27.79 11.37 -7.59
N SER A 381 -26.89 10.71 -6.90
CA SER A 381 -26.39 9.37 -7.21
C SER A 381 -26.72 8.42 -6.06
N SER A 382 -27.37 7.31 -6.37
CA SER A 382 -27.68 6.21 -5.42
C SER A 382 -27.95 4.94 -6.24
N PRO A 383 -28.14 3.77 -5.65
CA PRO A 383 -28.73 2.61 -6.32
C PRO A 383 -30.05 2.95 -7.03
N SER A 384 -30.70 1.99 -7.67
CA SER A 384 -32.02 2.23 -8.25
C SER A 384 -32.98 2.80 -7.19
N ILE A 385 -33.91 3.67 -7.60
CA ILE A 385 -34.73 4.42 -6.64
C ILE A 385 -35.63 3.50 -5.81
N ASN A 386 -36.17 2.46 -6.41
CA ASN A 386 -36.97 1.42 -5.76
C ASN A 386 -36.16 0.66 -4.70
N LEU A 387 -34.94 0.21 -5.06
CA LEU A 387 -34.04 -0.45 -4.12
C LEU A 387 -33.61 0.48 -2.99
N THR A 388 -33.33 1.75 -3.30
CA THR A 388 -33.01 2.77 -2.29
C THR A 388 -34.15 2.94 -1.29
N ILE A 389 -35.40 3.05 -1.77
CA ILE A 389 -36.61 3.14 -0.94
C ILE A 389 -36.77 1.87 -0.08
N PHE A 390 -36.63 0.71 -0.69
CA PHE A 390 -36.74 -0.59 0.01
C PHE A 390 -35.73 -0.71 1.14
N LEU A 391 -34.46 -0.43 0.85
CA LEU A 391 -33.37 -0.55 1.83
C LEU A 391 -33.44 0.49 2.95
N LEU A 392 -33.93 1.68 2.69
CA LEU A 392 -34.16 2.70 3.74
C LEU A 392 -35.26 2.30 4.73
N GLY A 393 -36.27 1.55 4.25
CA GLY A 393 -37.44 1.20 5.02
C GLY A 393 -38.51 2.29 5.04
N LYS A 394 -39.72 1.90 5.40
CA LYS A 394 -40.94 2.73 5.31
C LYS A 394 -40.84 4.02 6.13
N GLU A 395 -40.51 3.90 7.40
CA GLU A 395 -40.46 5.02 8.33
C GLU A 395 -39.49 6.13 7.92
N ALA A 396 -38.24 5.72 7.60
CA ALA A 396 -37.19 6.66 7.16
C ALA A 396 -37.56 7.34 5.85
N CYS A 397 -38.12 6.60 4.88
CA CYS A 397 -38.58 7.16 3.61
C CYS A 397 -39.69 8.22 3.82
N LEU A 398 -40.74 7.89 4.57
CA LEU A 398 -41.84 8.81 4.81
C LEU A 398 -41.38 10.07 5.55
N LYS A 399 -40.51 9.93 6.57
CA LYS A 399 -39.92 11.08 7.28
C LYS A 399 -39.16 11.98 6.31
N ARG A 400 -38.23 11.45 5.53
CA ARG A 400 -37.37 12.22 4.62
C ARG A 400 -38.16 12.89 3.48
N ILE A 401 -39.19 12.24 2.97
CA ILE A 401 -40.11 12.82 1.99
C ILE A 401 -40.84 14.05 2.60
N LEU A 402 -41.34 13.94 3.85
CA LEU A 402 -41.95 15.04 4.52
C LEU A 402 -41.01 16.21 4.83
N ASP A 403 -39.79 15.90 5.27
CA ASP A 403 -38.77 16.90 5.54
C ASP A 403 -38.36 17.65 4.27
N ALA A 404 -38.13 16.93 3.16
CA ALA A 404 -37.86 17.55 1.87
C ALA A 404 -39.01 18.41 1.35
N LYS A 405 -40.28 17.99 1.59
CA LYS A 405 -41.45 18.76 1.23
C LYS A 405 -41.49 20.12 1.93
N ARG A 406 -41.00 20.23 3.17
CA ARG A 406 -40.89 21.50 3.92
C ARG A 406 -39.87 22.47 3.32
N LEU A 407 -38.91 21.96 2.57
CA LEU A 407 -37.89 22.75 1.86
C LEU A 407 -38.36 23.23 0.48
N ILE A 408 -39.51 22.78 -0.01
CA ILE A 408 -40.06 23.20 -1.29
C ILE A 408 -40.54 24.66 -1.19
N THR A 409 -39.91 25.53 -1.97
CA THR A 409 -40.17 26.97 -2.07
C THR A 409 -40.71 27.35 -3.43
#